data_43ddd49593528e7aeb485dcddc1c784c
#
_entry.id   43ddd49593528e7aeb485dcddc1c784c
#
_cell.length_a   1.000
_cell.length_b   1.000
_cell.length_c   1.000
_cell.angle_alpha   90.00
_cell.angle_beta   90.00
_cell.angle_gamma   90.00
#
_symmetry.space_group_name_H-M   'P 1'
#
loop_
_entity.id
_entity.type
_entity.pdbx_description
1 polymer ?
#
loop_
_entity_poly.entity_id
_entity_poly.type
_entity_poly.pdbx_seq_one_letter_code
_entity_poly.pdbx_strand_id
1 'polypeptide(L)'
;MVKILITGGAGNVGGALARKLVENPNYFVVIVDNLSTGSKSKLPSNETTNWRFVNCDVNNYASISEIMLTNHFDYVFHYAAVVGVKRTQDNPIMVLNDIEGIKNVLQLSKNSSVKRVFFSSSSEVYGEPVELPQNEETTPLNSRVPYAIVKNVGESFFKSYFKSYGLHYTIFRFFNTYGPNQSEDFVIAKFLTAALNNQDITLYGDGTQTRTFCYVDDNVNTCIKIFEENLILNDVINIGGAVEFTIKEVAQLIIKKTNSKSKIIHLPPLKEGDMTRRLPDNSKMIKILQNDLIPLELGIDLMLQHQDYKH
;
A
#
# COMPACT_ATOMS: atom_id res chain seq x y z
N MET A 1 -5.93 -24.12 11.92
CA MET A 1 -5.49 -23.32 10.76
C MET A 1 -6.10 -21.95 10.91
N VAL A 2 -5.29 -20.90 10.94
CA VAL A 2 -5.75 -19.51 11.04
C VAL A 2 -6.26 -19.06 9.67
N LYS A 3 -7.48 -18.50 9.63
CA LYS A 3 -8.09 -18.04 8.37
C LYS A 3 -7.95 -16.53 8.22
N ILE A 4 -7.35 -16.10 7.13
CA ILE A 4 -7.01 -14.71 6.85
C ILE A 4 -7.72 -14.26 5.58
N LEU A 5 -8.39 -13.11 5.62
CA LEU A 5 -8.91 -12.43 4.45
C LEU A 5 -7.98 -11.29 4.06
N ILE A 6 -7.63 -11.19 2.78
CA ILE A 6 -6.95 -10.04 2.21
C ILE A 6 -7.81 -9.44 1.12
N THR A 7 -8.34 -8.25 1.33
CA THR A 7 -9.01 -7.48 0.26
C THR A 7 -8.00 -6.61 -0.46
N GLY A 8 -8.15 -6.43 -1.77
CA GLY A 8 -7.12 -5.79 -2.61
C GLY A 8 -5.86 -6.67 -2.79
N GLY A 9 -6.02 -7.99 -2.61
CA GLY A 9 -4.88 -8.92 -2.57
C GLY A 9 -4.32 -9.31 -3.95
N ALA A 10 -4.87 -8.81 -5.05
CA ALA A 10 -4.24 -8.86 -6.37
C ALA A 10 -3.50 -7.55 -6.72
N GLY A 11 -3.38 -6.62 -5.78
CA GLY A 11 -2.58 -5.41 -5.89
C GLY A 11 -1.08 -5.65 -5.59
N ASN A 12 -0.27 -4.57 -5.61
CA ASN A 12 1.17 -4.66 -5.34
C ASN A 12 1.44 -5.15 -3.89
N VAL A 13 1.02 -4.40 -2.88
CA VAL A 13 1.29 -4.73 -1.47
C VAL A 13 0.46 -5.92 -1.00
N GLY A 14 -0.84 -5.97 -1.36
CA GLY A 14 -1.73 -7.07 -0.98
C GLY A 14 -1.29 -8.42 -1.55
N GLY A 15 -0.84 -8.44 -2.82
CA GLY A 15 -0.31 -9.65 -3.45
C GLY A 15 1.01 -10.12 -2.83
N ALA A 16 1.91 -9.17 -2.51
CA ALA A 16 3.15 -9.49 -1.81
C ALA A 16 2.88 -10.06 -0.40
N LEU A 17 1.94 -9.46 0.34
CA LEU A 17 1.49 -9.97 1.64
C LEU A 17 0.91 -11.38 1.51
N ALA A 18 0.04 -11.60 0.50
CA ALA A 18 -0.57 -12.90 0.27
C ALA A 18 0.48 -13.98 -0.02
N ARG A 19 1.43 -13.71 -0.93
CA ARG A 19 2.52 -14.64 -1.24
C ARG A 19 3.33 -15.00 -0.02
N LYS A 20 3.61 -14.05 0.84
CA LYS A 20 4.40 -14.29 2.06
C LYS A 20 3.61 -15.07 3.13
N LEU A 21 2.33 -14.76 3.33
CA LEU A 21 1.51 -15.46 4.31
C LEU A 21 1.25 -16.92 3.95
N VAL A 22 1.13 -17.27 2.65
CA VAL A 22 0.92 -18.66 2.24
C VAL A 22 2.15 -19.56 2.39
N GLU A 23 3.34 -18.99 2.64
CA GLU A 23 4.54 -19.76 3.00
C GLU A 23 4.35 -20.50 4.35
N ASN A 24 3.48 -20.00 5.22
CA ASN A 24 3.16 -20.65 6.49
C ASN A 24 1.96 -21.61 6.31
N PRO A 25 2.14 -22.95 6.42
CA PRO A 25 1.07 -23.92 6.21
C PRO A 25 -0.04 -23.88 7.27
N ASN A 26 0.17 -23.15 8.38
CA ASN A 26 -0.85 -22.96 9.40
C ASN A 26 -1.86 -21.86 9.05
N TYR A 27 -1.65 -21.11 7.97
CA TYR A 27 -2.56 -20.08 7.49
C TYR A 27 -3.34 -20.58 6.28
N PHE A 28 -4.61 -20.18 6.18
CA PHE A 28 -5.42 -20.29 4.97
C PHE A 28 -5.82 -18.87 4.55
N VAL A 29 -5.37 -18.45 3.37
CA VAL A 29 -5.54 -17.09 2.89
C VAL A 29 -6.62 -17.02 1.80
N VAL A 30 -7.69 -16.25 2.06
CA VAL A 30 -8.66 -15.90 1.02
C VAL A 30 -8.33 -14.51 0.49
N ILE A 31 -8.12 -14.42 -0.79
CA ILE A 31 -7.75 -13.20 -1.49
C ILE A 31 -8.99 -12.70 -2.24
N VAL A 32 -9.38 -11.45 -1.97
CA VAL A 32 -10.49 -10.77 -2.62
C VAL A 32 -10.00 -9.55 -3.37
N ASP A 33 -10.39 -9.43 -4.63
CA ASP A 33 -10.05 -8.28 -5.48
C ASP A 33 -11.05 -8.21 -6.64
N ASN A 34 -11.45 -7.01 -7.07
CA ASN A 34 -12.32 -6.82 -8.23
C ASN A 34 -11.53 -6.69 -9.55
N LEU A 35 -10.19 -6.74 -9.47
CA LEU A 35 -9.25 -6.63 -10.58
C LEU A 35 -9.33 -5.29 -11.35
N SER A 36 -9.88 -4.25 -10.75
CA SER A 36 -9.92 -2.91 -11.38
C SER A 36 -8.51 -2.32 -11.61
N THR A 37 -7.57 -2.67 -10.73
CA THR A 37 -6.14 -2.31 -10.83
C THR A 37 -5.23 -3.49 -10.49
N GLY A 38 -5.81 -4.52 -9.89
CA GLY A 38 -5.15 -5.77 -9.55
C GLY A 38 -4.90 -6.66 -10.77
N SER A 39 -4.01 -7.65 -10.62
CA SER A 39 -3.75 -8.66 -11.64
C SER A 39 -3.60 -10.04 -11.01
N LYS A 40 -4.15 -11.06 -11.66
CA LYS A 40 -3.98 -12.47 -11.24
C LYS A 40 -2.51 -12.90 -11.25
N SER A 41 -1.65 -12.26 -12.04
CA SER A 41 -0.21 -12.53 -12.06
C SER A 41 0.50 -12.24 -10.72
N LYS A 42 -0.13 -11.44 -9.86
CA LYS A 42 0.40 -11.07 -8.54
C LYS A 42 -0.02 -12.02 -7.43
N LEU A 43 -0.90 -12.97 -7.73
CA LEU A 43 -1.37 -13.97 -6.76
C LEU A 43 -0.25 -14.97 -6.39
N PRO A 44 -0.37 -15.70 -5.26
CA PRO A 44 0.55 -16.78 -4.92
C PRO A 44 0.62 -17.87 -6.00
N SER A 45 1.72 -18.65 -5.98
CA SER A 45 1.88 -19.80 -6.89
C SER A 45 0.81 -20.85 -6.64
N ASN A 46 0.36 -21.52 -7.71
CA ASN A 46 -0.56 -22.66 -7.65
C ASN A 46 0.07 -23.91 -7.00
N GLU A 47 1.36 -23.90 -6.73
CA GLU A 47 2.05 -24.97 -5.98
C GLU A 47 1.64 -25.00 -4.51
N THR A 48 1.19 -23.85 -3.96
CA THR A 48 0.64 -23.77 -2.61
C THR A 48 -0.88 -23.94 -2.65
N THR A 49 -1.44 -24.74 -1.74
CA THR A 49 -2.86 -25.10 -1.70
C THR A 49 -3.65 -24.44 -0.58
N ASN A 50 -2.98 -23.65 0.25
CA ASN A 50 -3.54 -23.00 1.43
C ASN A 50 -4.05 -21.57 1.16
N TRP A 51 -4.50 -21.33 -0.08
CA TRP A 51 -5.12 -20.06 -0.47
C TRP A 51 -6.19 -20.25 -1.54
N ARG A 52 -7.02 -19.25 -1.70
CA ARG A 52 -7.92 -19.14 -2.85
C ARG A 52 -8.17 -17.68 -3.22
N PHE A 53 -8.49 -17.45 -4.49
CA PHE A 53 -8.89 -16.13 -4.99
C PHE A 53 -10.39 -16.10 -5.25
N VAL A 54 -11.03 -14.96 -4.89
CA VAL A 54 -12.43 -14.67 -5.20
C VAL A 54 -12.51 -13.29 -5.84
N ASN A 55 -13.05 -13.23 -7.06
CA ASN A 55 -13.32 -11.95 -7.71
C ASN A 55 -14.54 -11.31 -7.03
N CYS A 56 -14.33 -10.20 -6.31
CA CYS A 56 -15.38 -9.52 -5.58
C CYS A 56 -15.04 -8.06 -5.36
N ASP A 57 -16.04 -7.19 -5.50
CA ASP A 57 -15.95 -5.81 -5.08
C ASP A 57 -16.39 -5.68 -3.62
N VAL A 58 -15.49 -5.22 -2.76
CA VAL A 58 -15.76 -5.03 -1.33
C VAL A 58 -16.79 -3.92 -1.06
N ASN A 59 -17.00 -3.02 -2.03
CA ASN A 59 -18.04 -1.98 -1.95
C ASN A 59 -19.45 -2.58 -2.12
N ASN A 60 -19.57 -3.79 -2.70
CA ASN A 60 -20.83 -4.51 -2.80
C ASN A 60 -21.05 -5.37 -1.54
N TYR A 61 -21.94 -4.92 -0.66
CA TYR A 61 -22.24 -5.59 0.60
C TYR A 61 -22.67 -7.06 0.41
N ALA A 62 -23.55 -7.35 -0.55
CA ALA A 62 -24.05 -8.71 -0.76
C ALA A 62 -22.90 -9.67 -1.12
N SER A 63 -22.02 -9.26 -2.03
CA SER A 63 -20.91 -10.08 -2.49
C SER A 63 -19.87 -10.35 -1.38
N ILE A 64 -19.46 -9.32 -0.64
CA ILE A 64 -18.45 -9.49 0.43
C ILE A 64 -19.05 -10.19 1.67
N SER A 65 -20.35 -10.01 1.96
CA SER A 65 -21.00 -10.68 3.07
C SER A 65 -21.06 -12.19 2.90
N GLU A 66 -21.35 -12.69 1.71
CA GLU A 66 -21.30 -14.11 1.40
C GLU A 66 -19.92 -14.71 1.76
N ILE A 67 -18.84 -14.03 1.34
CA ILE A 67 -17.47 -14.47 1.60
C ILE A 67 -17.15 -14.45 3.10
N MET A 68 -17.47 -13.36 3.79
CA MET A 68 -17.05 -13.20 5.17
C MET A 68 -17.86 -14.06 6.14
N LEU A 69 -19.16 -14.26 5.89
CA LEU A 69 -20.02 -15.06 6.77
C LEU A 69 -19.84 -16.57 6.60
N THR A 70 -19.46 -17.02 5.40
CA THR A 70 -19.26 -18.46 5.15
C THR A 70 -17.89 -18.98 5.56
N ASN A 71 -16.86 -18.11 5.66
CA ASN A 71 -15.49 -18.57 5.91
C ASN A 71 -15.03 -18.45 7.36
N HIS A 72 -15.67 -17.62 8.20
CA HIS A 72 -15.27 -17.38 9.58
C HIS A 72 -13.79 -17.02 9.73
N PHE A 73 -13.42 -15.82 9.26
CA PHE A 73 -12.04 -15.34 9.31
C PHE A 73 -11.61 -14.97 10.75
N ASP A 74 -10.36 -15.29 11.08
CA ASP A 74 -9.72 -14.83 12.32
C ASP A 74 -9.20 -13.41 12.18
N TYR A 75 -8.65 -13.07 10.98
CA TYR A 75 -8.01 -11.78 10.70
C TYR A 75 -8.39 -11.29 9.31
N VAL A 76 -8.44 -9.97 9.17
CA VAL A 76 -8.72 -9.31 7.89
C VAL A 76 -7.67 -8.24 7.62
N PHE A 77 -7.02 -8.29 6.45
CA PHE A 77 -6.21 -7.22 5.91
C PHE A 77 -7.03 -6.48 4.84
N HIS A 78 -7.50 -5.29 5.17
CA HIS A 78 -8.30 -4.48 4.26
C HIS A 78 -7.39 -3.52 3.48
N TYR A 79 -6.94 -3.98 2.30
CA TYR A 79 -6.03 -3.25 1.41
C TYR A 79 -6.70 -2.81 0.10
N ALA A 80 -7.94 -3.21 -0.15
CA ALA A 80 -8.71 -2.76 -1.29
C ALA A 80 -8.92 -1.25 -1.24
N ALA A 81 -8.53 -0.57 -2.30
CA ALA A 81 -8.77 0.86 -2.51
C ALA A 81 -8.48 1.23 -3.97
N VAL A 82 -9.11 2.29 -4.45
CA VAL A 82 -8.72 2.95 -5.70
C VAL A 82 -7.42 3.72 -5.45
N VAL A 83 -6.37 3.39 -6.18
CA VAL A 83 -5.02 3.96 -6.00
C VAL A 83 -4.45 4.46 -7.32
N GLY A 84 -3.38 5.28 -7.23
CA GLY A 84 -2.71 5.91 -8.36
C GLY A 84 -3.10 7.39 -8.49
N VAL A 85 -2.10 8.29 -8.47
CA VAL A 85 -2.31 9.76 -8.41
C VAL A 85 -3.26 10.23 -9.50
N LYS A 86 -2.96 9.92 -10.75
CA LYS A 86 -3.80 10.34 -11.88
C LYS A 86 -5.22 9.73 -11.80
N ARG A 87 -5.31 8.43 -11.54
CA ARG A 87 -6.60 7.74 -11.47
C ARG A 87 -7.51 8.29 -10.39
N THR A 88 -6.97 8.60 -9.21
CA THR A 88 -7.74 9.15 -8.09
C THR A 88 -8.19 10.58 -8.35
N GLN A 89 -7.41 11.37 -9.11
CA GLN A 89 -7.78 12.71 -9.53
C GLN A 89 -8.84 12.70 -10.64
N ASP A 90 -8.70 11.81 -11.62
CA ASP A 90 -9.65 11.70 -12.73
C ASP A 90 -11.00 11.10 -12.31
N ASN A 91 -11.03 10.29 -11.22
CA ASN A 91 -12.23 9.57 -10.78
C ASN A 91 -12.53 9.77 -9.27
N PRO A 92 -12.73 11.01 -8.80
CA PRO A 92 -12.88 11.30 -7.38
C PRO A 92 -14.11 10.63 -6.73
N ILE A 93 -15.22 10.48 -7.45
CA ILE A 93 -16.42 9.80 -6.95
C ILE A 93 -16.16 8.32 -6.73
N MET A 94 -15.43 7.66 -7.64
CA MET A 94 -15.06 6.25 -7.49
C MET A 94 -14.19 6.04 -6.24
N VAL A 95 -13.28 6.97 -5.95
CA VAL A 95 -12.45 6.96 -4.73
C VAL A 95 -13.33 7.11 -3.48
N LEU A 96 -14.30 8.03 -3.48
CA LEU A 96 -15.20 8.23 -2.34
C LEU A 96 -16.06 7.00 -2.04
N ASN A 97 -16.38 6.19 -3.05
CA ASN A 97 -17.13 4.94 -2.87
C ASN A 97 -16.38 3.89 -2.05
N ASP A 98 -15.04 3.98 -1.92
CA ASP A 98 -14.26 3.08 -1.07
C ASP A 98 -14.66 3.15 0.43
N ILE A 99 -15.36 4.20 0.84
CA ILE A 99 -15.95 4.29 2.19
C ILE A 99 -16.94 3.15 2.43
N GLU A 100 -17.70 2.73 1.42
CA GLU A 100 -18.64 1.61 1.55
C GLU A 100 -17.89 0.29 1.83
N GLY A 101 -16.77 0.04 1.15
CA GLY A 101 -15.93 -1.13 1.41
C GLY A 101 -15.38 -1.15 2.84
N ILE A 102 -14.92 -0.01 3.35
CA ILE A 102 -14.47 0.12 4.74
C ILE A 102 -15.61 -0.22 5.71
N LYS A 103 -16.80 0.35 5.51
CA LYS A 103 -17.98 0.08 6.33
C LYS A 103 -18.40 -1.38 6.29
N ASN A 104 -18.45 -1.97 5.09
CA ASN A 104 -18.83 -3.37 4.88
C ASN A 104 -17.90 -4.31 5.63
N VAL A 105 -16.57 -4.14 5.46
CA VAL A 105 -15.57 -4.98 6.13
C VAL A 105 -15.67 -4.85 7.64
N LEU A 106 -15.78 -3.65 8.19
CA LEU A 106 -15.89 -3.45 9.63
C LEU A 106 -17.19 -4.02 10.21
N GLN A 107 -18.33 -3.77 9.55
CA GLN A 107 -19.64 -4.29 9.94
C GLN A 107 -19.65 -5.82 9.98
N LEU A 108 -19.11 -6.46 8.95
CA LEU A 108 -19.05 -7.91 8.86
C LEU A 108 -18.03 -8.49 9.83
N SER A 109 -16.86 -7.85 10.01
CA SER A 109 -15.85 -8.28 10.99
C SER A 109 -16.39 -8.26 12.41
N LYS A 110 -17.12 -7.21 12.78
CA LYS A 110 -17.78 -7.10 14.09
C LYS A 110 -18.77 -8.25 14.33
N ASN A 111 -19.49 -8.68 13.29
CA ASN A 111 -20.54 -9.68 13.39
C ASN A 111 -20.06 -11.14 13.21
N SER A 112 -18.80 -11.35 12.80
CA SER A 112 -18.25 -12.68 12.46
C SER A 112 -17.07 -13.12 13.31
N SER A 113 -16.90 -12.54 14.50
CA SER A 113 -15.84 -12.90 15.46
C SER A 113 -14.41 -12.72 14.94
N VAL A 114 -14.19 -11.79 13.99
CA VAL A 114 -12.85 -11.40 13.56
C VAL A 114 -12.09 -10.79 14.74
N LYS A 115 -10.91 -11.31 15.02
CA LYS A 115 -10.08 -10.90 16.16
C LYS A 115 -9.46 -9.53 15.96
N ARG A 116 -9.04 -9.22 14.71
CA ARG A 116 -8.36 -7.96 14.39
C ARG A 116 -8.46 -7.65 12.89
N VAL A 117 -8.64 -6.37 12.57
CA VAL A 117 -8.63 -5.88 11.19
C VAL A 117 -7.42 -4.94 11.00
N PHE A 118 -6.65 -5.18 9.95
CA PHE A 118 -5.51 -4.36 9.55
C PHE A 118 -5.91 -3.48 8.37
N PHE A 119 -5.65 -2.18 8.45
CA PHE A 119 -6.07 -1.21 7.45
C PHE A 119 -4.89 -0.55 6.76
N SER A 120 -4.88 -0.58 5.43
CA SER A 120 -3.93 0.19 4.63
C SER A 120 -4.37 1.64 4.55
N SER A 121 -3.90 2.47 5.47
CA SER A 121 -3.94 3.92 5.35
C SER A 121 -2.78 4.42 4.47
N SER A 122 -2.54 5.69 4.43
CA SER A 122 -1.55 6.32 3.55
C SER A 122 -0.90 7.51 4.23
N SER A 123 0.34 7.83 3.85
CA SER A 123 1.00 9.09 4.19
C SER A 123 0.24 10.32 3.69
N GLU A 124 -0.66 10.14 2.73
CA GLU A 124 -1.50 11.23 2.20
C GLU A 124 -2.44 11.84 3.23
N VAL A 125 -2.76 11.10 4.31
CA VAL A 125 -3.59 11.64 5.41
C VAL A 125 -2.96 12.84 6.12
N TYR A 126 -1.64 12.94 6.09
CA TYR A 126 -0.91 14.07 6.67
C TYR A 126 -1.02 15.35 5.85
N GLY A 127 -1.28 15.24 4.54
CA GLY A 127 -1.30 16.39 3.64
C GLY A 127 0.08 17.04 3.47
N GLU A 128 0.08 18.34 3.17
CA GLU A 128 1.32 19.13 3.13
C GLU A 128 1.96 19.16 4.52
N PRO A 129 3.26 18.86 4.67
CA PRO A 129 3.88 18.68 5.96
C PRO A 129 3.92 19.99 6.75
N VAL A 130 3.48 19.93 8.00
CA VAL A 130 3.62 21.03 9.00
C VAL A 130 4.79 20.80 9.92
N GLU A 131 5.26 19.55 10.02
CA GLU A 131 6.48 19.13 10.72
C GLU A 131 7.13 17.95 10.00
N LEU A 132 8.42 17.75 10.19
CA LEU A 132 9.20 16.64 9.66
C LEU A 132 10.21 16.16 10.73
N PRO A 133 10.38 14.82 10.86
CA PRO A 133 9.61 13.78 10.18
C PRO A 133 8.14 13.76 10.63
N GLN A 134 7.25 13.25 9.75
CA GLN A 134 5.82 13.08 10.07
C GLN A 134 5.64 11.95 11.07
N ASN A 135 5.12 12.28 12.25
CA ASN A 135 4.96 11.37 13.38
C ASN A 135 3.50 10.97 13.57
N GLU A 136 3.24 9.72 13.97
CA GLU A 136 1.88 9.18 14.11
C GLU A 136 1.04 9.90 15.16
N GLU A 137 1.69 10.44 16.22
CA GLU A 137 1.02 11.00 17.39
C GLU A 137 0.92 12.52 17.32
N THR A 138 1.97 13.20 16.84
CA THR A 138 2.08 14.66 16.90
C THR A 138 1.70 15.36 15.61
N THR A 139 1.94 14.73 14.44
CA THR A 139 1.64 15.36 13.17
C THR A 139 0.14 15.37 12.89
N PRO A 140 -0.49 16.53 12.73
CA PRO A 140 -1.92 16.62 12.45
C PRO A 140 -2.26 16.04 11.08
N LEU A 141 -3.46 15.44 10.97
CA LEU A 141 -3.99 14.97 9.70
C LEU A 141 -4.61 16.15 8.95
N ASN A 142 -4.13 16.41 7.74
CA ASN A 142 -4.54 17.53 6.90
C ASN A 142 -4.92 17.04 5.49
N SER A 143 -5.84 16.07 5.43
CA SER A 143 -6.30 15.45 4.18
C SER A 143 -7.07 16.45 3.33
N ARG A 144 -6.67 16.68 2.08
CA ARG A 144 -7.31 17.62 1.15
C ARG A 144 -7.88 16.95 -0.10
N VAL A 145 -7.22 15.93 -0.60
CA VAL A 145 -7.66 15.22 -1.81
C VAL A 145 -8.57 14.05 -1.45
N PRO A 146 -9.51 13.64 -2.32
CA PRO A 146 -10.51 12.60 -2.04
C PRO A 146 -9.90 11.31 -1.48
N TYR A 147 -8.79 10.84 -2.05
CA TYR A 147 -8.09 9.63 -1.57
C TYR A 147 -7.62 9.77 -0.11
N ALA A 148 -6.97 10.89 0.23
CA ALA A 148 -6.52 11.15 1.59
C ALA A 148 -7.68 11.27 2.57
N ILE A 149 -8.79 11.91 2.14
CA ILE A 149 -10.02 12.06 2.95
C ILE A 149 -10.60 10.68 3.24
N VAL A 150 -10.74 9.80 2.24
CA VAL A 150 -11.25 8.42 2.43
C VAL A 150 -10.38 7.64 3.42
N LYS A 151 -9.05 7.73 3.29
CA LYS A 151 -8.14 7.06 4.23
C LYS A 151 -8.27 7.61 5.66
N ASN A 152 -8.38 8.93 5.84
CA ASN A 152 -8.58 9.57 7.14
C ASN A 152 -9.94 9.20 7.75
N VAL A 153 -11.02 9.23 6.97
CA VAL A 153 -12.35 8.75 7.38
C VAL A 153 -12.27 7.26 7.77
N GLY A 154 -11.55 6.45 7.00
CA GLY A 154 -11.27 5.04 7.33
C GLY A 154 -10.64 4.89 8.72
N GLU A 155 -9.55 5.60 9.01
CA GLU A 155 -8.92 5.57 10.34
C GLU A 155 -9.92 5.91 11.46
N SER A 156 -10.80 6.90 11.21
CA SER A 156 -11.83 7.28 12.17
C SER A 156 -12.87 6.18 12.39
N PHE A 157 -13.29 5.46 11.33
CA PHE A 157 -14.16 4.29 11.44
C PHE A 157 -13.51 3.19 12.28
N PHE A 158 -12.26 2.83 12.03
CA PHE A 158 -11.54 1.79 12.78
C PHE A 158 -11.47 2.11 14.27
N LYS A 159 -11.06 3.32 14.63
CA LYS A 159 -11.03 3.80 16.02
C LYS A 159 -12.42 3.78 16.67
N SER A 160 -13.46 4.19 15.94
CA SER A 160 -14.84 4.20 16.42
C SER A 160 -15.41 2.79 16.64
N TYR A 161 -15.12 1.84 15.73
CA TYR A 161 -15.55 0.46 15.88
C TYR A 161 -14.89 -0.24 17.08
N PHE A 162 -13.61 0.05 17.34
CA PHE A 162 -12.98 -0.41 18.57
C PHE A 162 -13.66 0.17 19.81
N LYS A 163 -13.87 1.47 19.86
CA LYS A 163 -14.50 2.15 21.00
C LYS A 163 -15.93 1.65 21.26
N SER A 164 -16.71 1.39 20.22
CA SER A 164 -18.13 1.04 20.34
C SER A 164 -18.38 -0.46 20.45
N TYR A 165 -17.51 -1.29 19.88
CA TYR A 165 -17.76 -2.74 19.73
C TYR A 165 -16.59 -3.62 20.15
N GLY A 166 -15.45 -3.05 20.53
CA GLY A 166 -14.25 -3.81 20.91
C GLY A 166 -13.53 -4.49 19.74
N LEU A 167 -13.87 -4.16 18.48
CA LEU A 167 -13.19 -4.72 17.31
C LEU A 167 -11.76 -4.20 17.21
N HIS A 168 -10.78 -5.05 17.47
CA HIS A 168 -9.38 -4.65 17.42
C HIS A 168 -8.91 -4.31 16.01
N TYR A 169 -7.95 -3.37 15.93
CA TYR A 169 -7.41 -2.90 14.66
C TYR A 169 -5.91 -2.60 14.73
N THR A 170 -5.32 -2.44 13.54
CA THR A 170 -4.04 -1.75 13.31
C THR A 170 -4.14 -0.95 12.03
N ILE A 171 -3.63 0.26 12.06
CA ILE A 171 -3.60 1.16 10.90
C ILE A 171 -2.16 1.30 10.42
N PHE A 172 -1.92 0.97 9.16
CA PHE A 172 -0.65 1.13 8.48
C PHE A 172 -0.69 2.37 7.59
N ARG A 173 0.04 3.43 7.91
CA ARG A 173 0.24 4.58 7.01
C ARG A 173 1.42 4.28 6.09
N PHE A 174 1.14 3.83 4.87
CA PHE A 174 2.16 3.50 3.91
C PHE A 174 2.75 4.74 3.24
N PHE A 175 4.08 4.80 3.17
CA PHE A 175 4.85 5.83 2.47
C PHE A 175 5.52 5.22 1.23
N ASN A 176 5.04 5.60 0.04
CA ASN A 176 5.62 5.27 -1.28
C ASN A 176 6.24 3.87 -1.37
N THR A 177 5.44 2.85 -1.07
CA THR A 177 5.87 1.46 -1.24
C THR A 177 6.07 1.15 -2.71
N TYR A 178 7.21 0.58 -3.07
CA TYR A 178 7.55 0.19 -4.44
C TYR A 178 8.04 -1.26 -4.51
N GLY A 179 7.99 -1.85 -5.69
CA GLY A 179 8.43 -3.23 -5.91
C GLY A 179 8.03 -3.75 -7.30
N PRO A 180 8.39 -5.00 -7.63
CA PRO A 180 8.31 -5.55 -8.98
C PRO A 180 6.92 -5.50 -9.62
N ASN A 181 5.88 -5.73 -8.83
CA ASN A 181 4.49 -5.79 -9.30
C ASN A 181 3.76 -4.44 -9.23
N GLN A 182 4.49 -3.33 -9.10
CA GLN A 182 3.89 -2.00 -9.02
C GLN A 182 3.35 -1.56 -10.38
N SER A 183 2.17 -0.91 -10.38
CA SER A 183 1.59 -0.30 -11.58
C SER A 183 2.45 0.89 -12.07
N GLU A 184 2.48 1.11 -13.37
CA GLU A 184 3.10 2.30 -14.02
C GLU A 184 2.42 3.63 -13.66
N ASP A 185 1.33 3.61 -12.90
CA ASP A 185 0.77 4.82 -12.29
C ASP A 185 1.69 5.43 -11.21
N PHE A 186 2.72 4.67 -10.76
CA PHE A 186 3.66 5.08 -9.73
C PHE A 186 5.05 5.35 -10.28
N VAL A 187 5.73 6.31 -9.68
CA VAL A 187 6.93 6.95 -10.23
C VAL A 187 8.06 5.96 -10.56
N ILE A 188 8.37 5.00 -9.68
CA ILE A 188 9.50 4.08 -9.91
C ILE A 188 9.19 3.12 -11.06
N ALA A 189 8.03 2.47 -11.07
CA ALA A 189 7.62 1.58 -12.15
C ALA A 189 7.54 2.34 -13.50
N LYS A 190 6.93 3.53 -13.50
CA LYS A 190 6.85 4.40 -14.68
C LYS A 190 8.22 4.75 -15.25
N PHE A 191 9.17 5.14 -14.39
CA PHE A 191 10.50 5.54 -14.84
C PHE A 191 11.32 4.33 -15.31
N LEU A 192 11.19 3.17 -14.65
CA LEU A 192 11.84 1.94 -15.09
C LEU A 192 11.34 1.49 -16.46
N THR A 193 10.02 1.46 -16.66
CA THR A 193 9.44 1.09 -17.97
C THR A 193 9.91 2.05 -19.06
N ALA A 194 9.88 3.37 -18.82
CA ALA A 194 10.36 4.35 -19.78
C ALA A 194 11.84 4.15 -20.10
N ALA A 195 12.68 3.99 -19.07
CA ALA A 195 14.12 3.84 -19.24
C ALA A 195 14.50 2.56 -20.00
N LEU A 196 13.89 1.42 -19.68
CA LEU A 196 14.13 0.15 -20.36
C LEU A 196 13.76 0.21 -21.84
N ASN A 197 12.74 1.00 -22.18
CA ASN A 197 12.33 1.23 -23.59
C ASN A 197 13.07 2.41 -24.27
N ASN A 198 14.06 3.02 -23.60
CA ASN A 198 14.75 4.24 -24.08
C ASN A 198 13.79 5.39 -24.42
N GLN A 199 12.65 5.46 -23.73
CA GLN A 199 11.69 6.55 -23.82
C GLN A 199 12.05 7.65 -22.83
N ASP A 200 11.72 8.91 -23.14
CA ASP A 200 12.01 10.01 -22.25
C ASP A 200 11.21 9.93 -20.95
N ILE A 201 11.87 10.25 -19.82
CA ILE A 201 11.28 10.27 -18.49
C ILE A 201 10.70 11.66 -18.23
N THR A 202 9.40 11.72 -17.95
CA THR A 202 8.71 12.99 -17.69
C THR A 202 8.62 13.29 -16.19
N LEU A 203 9.05 14.48 -15.79
CA LEU A 203 8.92 15.01 -14.43
C LEU A 203 7.92 16.17 -14.41
N TYR A 204 7.06 16.23 -13.40
CA TYR A 204 6.22 17.40 -13.17
C TYR A 204 7.00 18.46 -12.38
N GLY A 205 6.94 19.71 -12.81
CA GLY A 205 7.73 20.80 -12.25
C GLY A 205 9.24 20.65 -12.52
N ASP A 206 10.05 21.08 -11.56
CA ASP A 206 11.52 21.00 -11.61
C ASP A 206 12.09 19.67 -11.08
N GLY A 207 11.23 18.82 -10.49
CA GLY A 207 11.61 17.52 -9.93
C GLY A 207 12.31 17.60 -8.57
N THR A 208 12.25 18.75 -7.88
CA THR A 208 12.90 18.96 -6.56
C THR A 208 12.07 18.45 -5.38
N GLN A 209 10.78 18.12 -5.60
CA GLN A 209 9.95 17.49 -4.57
C GLN A 209 10.59 16.19 -4.09
N THR A 210 10.62 15.99 -2.75
CA THR A 210 11.28 14.84 -2.15
C THR A 210 10.29 13.78 -1.68
N ARG A 211 10.70 12.52 -1.78
CA ARG A 211 9.97 11.34 -1.30
C ARG A 211 10.94 10.37 -0.64
N THR A 212 10.44 9.65 0.34
CA THR A 212 11.08 8.41 0.79
C THR A 212 10.44 7.24 0.06
N PHE A 213 11.19 6.16 -0.11
CA PHE A 213 10.72 4.94 -0.79
C PHE A 213 10.94 3.73 0.10
N CYS A 214 9.92 2.88 0.22
CA CYS A 214 9.96 1.66 1.00
C CYS A 214 9.83 0.45 0.06
N TYR A 215 10.82 -0.43 0.05
CA TYR A 215 10.72 -1.64 -0.75
C TYR A 215 9.59 -2.53 -0.22
N VAL A 216 8.88 -3.20 -1.11
CA VAL A 216 7.67 -3.95 -0.76
C VAL A 216 7.92 -5.04 0.28
N ASP A 217 9.10 -5.66 0.29
CA ASP A 217 9.43 -6.69 1.26
C ASP A 217 9.60 -6.12 2.67
N ASP A 218 10.20 -4.94 2.83
CA ASP A 218 10.29 -4.26 4.13
C ASP A 218 8.91 -3.91 4.68
N ASN A 219 8.02 -3.42 3.79
CA ASN A 219 6.63 -3.14 4.14
C ASN A 219 5.93 -4.41 4.62
N VAL A 220 5.94 -5.47 3.82
CA VAL A 220 5.23 -6.72 4.09
C VAL A 220 5.80 -7.43 5.32
N ASN A 221 7.13 -7.49 5.47
CA ASN A 221 7.77 -8.09 6.64
C ASN A 221 7.37 -7.35 7.92
N THR A 222 7.27 -6.01 7.88
CA THR A 222 6.76 -5.21 9.01
C THR A 222 5.31 -5.59 9.34
N CYS A 223 4.43 -5.67 8.33
CA CYS A 223 3.02 -6.02 8.53
C CYS A 223 2.86 -7.43 9.12
N ILE A 224 3.63 -8.40 8.63
CA ILE A 224 3.59 -9.79 9.11
C ILE A 224 4.10 -9.86 10.54
N LYS A 225 5.21 -9.24 10.87
CA LYS A 225 5.76 -9.24 12.22
C LYS A 225 4.80 -8.60 13.22
N ILE A 226 4.14 -7.50 12.85
CA ILE A 226 3.09 -6.87 13.66
C ILE A 226 1.89 -7.83 13.87
N PHE A 227 1.51 -8.57 12.83
CA PHE A 227 0.44 -9.55 12.92
C PHE A 227 0.82 -10.74 13.82
N GLU A 228 1.96 -11.37 13.57
CA GLU A 228 2.38 -12.60 14.25
C GLU A 228 2.74 -12.37 15.73
N GLU A 229 3.39 -11.25 16.05
CA GLU A 229 3.80 -10.88 17.41
C GLU A 229 2.73 -10.05 18.15
N ASN A 230 1.55 -9.85 17.55
CA ASN A 230 0.44 -9.07 18.11
C ASN A 230 0.83 -7.64 18.54
N LEU A 231 1.70 -6.98 17.77
CA LEU A 231 2.19 -5.62 18.04
C LEU A 231 1.22 -4.55 17.51
N ILE A 232 1.42 -3.29 17.91
CA ILE A 232 0.64 -2.11 17.43
C ILE A 232 -0.88 -2.36 17.52
N LEU A 233 -1.32 -2.92 18.63
CA LEU A 233 -2.73 -3.22 18.85
C LEU A 233 -3.53 -1.95 19.14
N ASN A 234 -4.58 -1.70 18.36
CA ASN A 234 -5.44 -0.51 18.44
C ASN A 234 -4.67 0.81 18.24
N ASP A 235 -3.66 0.77 17.40
CA ASP A 235 -2.77 1.90 17.17
C ASP A 235 -2.41 2.05 15.69
N VAL A 236 -1.63 3.08 15.39
CA VAL A 236 -1.19 3.50 14.06
C VAL A 236 0.33 3.39 13.96
N ILE A 237 0.82 3.01 12.79
CA ILE A 237 2.25 2.99 12.48
C ILE A 237 2.54 3.51 11.08
N ASN A 238 3.57 4.34 10.96
CA ASN A 238 4.16 4.73 9.68
C ASN A 238 5.06 3.60 9.15
N ILE A 239 4.84 3.22 7.91
CA ILE A 239 5.68 2.24 7.21
C ILE A 239 6.28 2.91 5.98
N GLY A 240 7.57 3.22 6.04
CA GLY A 240 8.25 4.00 5.01
C GLY A 240 9.76 3.99 5.13
N GLY A 241 10.42 4.37 4.03
CA GLY A 241 11.87 4.54 3.98
C GLY A 241 12.36 5.71 4.83
N ALA A 242 13.64 5.68 5.20
CA ALA A 242 14.28 6.72 6.03
C ALA A 242 14.99 7.81 5.21
N VAL A 243 15.33 7.54 3.96
CA VAL A 243 16.15 8.41 3.12
C VAL A 243 15.28 9.13 2.09
N GLU A 244 15.39 10.45 2.05
CA GLU A 244 14.71 11.28 1.05
C GLU A 244 15.50 11.33 -0.25
N PHE A 245 14.78 11.24 -1.36
CA PHE A 245 15.28 11.45 -2.71
C PHE A 245 14.41 12.47 -3.43
N THR A 246 15.00 13.37 -4.18
CA THR A 246 14.25 14.17 -5.15
C THR A 246 13.78 13.26 -6.29
N ILE A 247 12.64 13.60 -6.90
CA ILE A 247 12.14 12.83 -8.06
C ILE A 247 13.13 12.85 -9.21
N LYS A 248 13.91 13.94 -9.33
CA LYS A 248 15.00 14.06 -10.31
C LYS A 248 16.15 13.07 -10.04
N GLU A 249 16.58 12.91 -8.76
CA GLU A 249 17.60 11.92 -8.38
C GLU A 249 17.15 10.50 -8.68
N VAL A 250 15.87 10.17 -8.41
CA VAL A 250 15.29 8.87 -8.75
C VAL A 250 15.35 8.61 -10.25
N ALA A 251 14.98 9.59 -11.09
CA ALA A 251 15.06 9.47 -12.55
C ALA A 251 16.50 9.23 -13.02
N GLN A 252 17.46 10.02 -12.50
CA GLN A 252 18.88 9.88 -12.83
C GLN A 252 19.45 8.52 -12.41
N LEU A 253 19.08 8.03 -11.22
CA LEU A 253 19.48 6.72 -10.72
C LEU A 253 18.99 5.61 -11.65
N ILE A 254 17.72 5.65 -12.05
CA ILE A 254 17.11 4.66 -12.94
C ILE A 254 17.77 4.67 -14.32
N ILE A 255 18.00 5.86 -14.93
CA ILE A 255 18.72 5.98 -16.21
C ILE A 255 20.10 5.34 -16.11
N LYS A 256 20.84 5.62 -15.03
CA LYS A 256 22.16 5.05 -14.79
C LYS A 256 22.11 3.53 -14.65
N LYS A 257 21.18 2.99 -13.84
CA LYS A 257 21.05 1.55 -13.56
C LYS A 257 20.63 0.75 -14.81
N THR A 258 19.83 1.33 -15.69
CA THR A 258 19.38 0.70 -16.95
C THR A 258 20.30 0.94 -18.14
N ASN A 259 21.36 1.75 -17.99
CA ASN A 259 22.20 2.25 -19.09
C ASN A 259 21.37 2.86 -20.23
N SER A 260 20.23 3.49 -19.89
CA SER A 260 19.28 4.03 -20.86
C SER A 260 19.78 5.33 -21.51
N LYS A 261 19.33 5.55 -22.76
CA LYS A 261 19.51 6.81 -23.50
C LYS A 261 18.39 7.82 -23.24
N SER A 262 17.46 7.52 -22.34
CA SER A 262 16.33 8.37 -21.97
C SER A 262 16.80 9.75 -21.49
N LYS A 263 16.08 10.79 -21.92
CA LYS A 263 16.26 12.15 -21.41
C LYS A 263 15.20 12.47 -20.36
N ILE A 264 15.52 13.41 -19.48
CA ILE A 264 14.55 13.95 -18.53
C ILE A 264 13.86 15.14 -19.17
N ILE A 265 12.53 15.07 -19.26
CA ILE A 265 11.67 16.14 -19.83
C ILE A 265 10.82 16.71 -18.70
N HIS A 266 10.86 18.02 -18.53
CA HIS A 266 10.06 18.72 -17.53
C HIS A 266 8.69 19.10 -18.09
N LEU A 267 7.63 18.72 -17.37
CA LEU A 267 6.24 19.09 -17.63
C LEU A 267 5.80 20.19 -16.65
N PRO A 268 4.75 20.95 -16.96
CA PRO A 268 4.16 21.88 -15.99
C PRO A 268 3.85 21.16 -14.65
N PRO A 269 4.00 21.85 -13.50
CA PRO A 269 3.69 21.26 -12.20
C PRO A 269 2.21 20.82 -12.12
N LEU A 270 1.94 19.79 -11.33
CA LEU A 270 0.58 19.36 -11.05
C LEU A 270 -0.16 20.47 -10.29
N LYS A 271 -1.45 20.69 -10.61
CA LYS A 271 -2.25 21.73 -9.98
C LYS A 271 -2.56 21.43 -8.52
N GLU A 272 -2.73 20.14 -8.19
CA GLU A 272 -3.08 19.65 -6.84
C GLU A 272 -2.43 18.27 -6.57
N GLY A 273 -2.26 17.93 -5.29
CA GLY A 273 -1.90 16.57 -4.85
C GLY A 273 -0.42 16.21 -4.90
N ASP A 274 0.46 17.10 -5.35
CA ASP A 274 1.91 16.87 -5.30
C ASP A 274 2.51 17.66 -4.12
N MET A 275 2.58 17.00 -2.98
CA MET A 275 3.16 17.58 -1.77
C MET A 275 4.65 17.80 -1.92
N THR A 276 5.19 18.84 -1.26
CA THR A 276 6.61 19.21 -1.39
C THR A 276 7.53 18.14 -0.79
N ARG A 277 7.20 17.60 0.38
CA ARG A 277 8.02 16.61 1.10
C ARG A 277 7.17 15.53 1.75
N ARG A 278 7.72 14.30 1.85
CA ARG A 278 7.16 13.19 2.63
C ARG A 278 8.29 12.41 3.27
N LEU A 279 8.43 12.58 4.59
CA LEU A 279 9.42 11.89 5.41
C LEU A 279 8.73 11.35 6.66
N PRO A 280 8.57 10.02 6.81
CA PRO A 280 8.01 9.45 8.02
C PRO A 280 9.00 9.49 9.19
N ASP A 281 8.47 9.67 10.40
CA ASP A 281 9.10 9.04 11.55
C ASP A 281 8.83 7.53 11.46
N ASN A 282 9.84 6.76 11.12
CA ASN A 282 9.74 5.32 10.98
C ASN A 282 10.42 4.54 12.13
N SER A 283 10.68 5.21 13.25
CA SER A 283 11.35 4.63 14.41
C SER A 283 10.62 3.39 14.97
N LYS A 284 9.27 3.41 14.99
CA LYS A 284 8.46 2.24 15.37
C LYS A 284 8.70 1.06 14.39
N MET A 285 8.73 1.32 13.08
CA MET A 285 8.99 0.31 12.06
C MET A 285 10.38 -0.33 12.20
N ILE A 286 11.42 0.48 12.32
CA ILE A 286 12.80 0.01 12.48
C ILE A 286 12.95 -0.84 13.74
N LYS A 287 12.37 -0.41 14.87
CA LYS A 287 12.38 -1.17 16.11
C LYS A 287 11.70 -2.54 15.97
N ILE A 288 10.65 -2.63 15.17
CA ILE A 288 9.92 -3.88 14.91
C ILE A 288 10.72 -4.78 13.97
N LEU A 289 11.20 -4.26 12.84
CA LEU A 289 11.95 -5.05 11.86
C LEU A 289 13.26 -5.59 12.41
N GLN A 290 13.98 -4.77 13.19
CA GLN A 290 15.32 -5.09 13.72
C GLN A 290 16.37 -5.40 12.64
N ASN A 291 16.13 -4.92 11.42
CA ASN A 291 17.00 -5.04 10.26
C ASN A 291 17.07 -3.70 9.54
N ASP A 292 18.15 -3.49 8.79
CA ASP A 292 18.26 -2.34 7.89
C ASP A 292 17.24 -2.46 6.76
N LEU A 293 16.68 -1.32 6.35
CA LEU A 293 15.78 -1.27 5.21
C LEU A 293 16.56 -1.44 3.90
N ILE A 294 15.92 -2.04 2.91
CA ILE A 294 16.47 -2.18 1.57
C ILE A 294 16.68 -0.79 0.96
N PRO A 295 17.93 -0.38 0.67
CA PRO A 295 18.21 0.90 0.03
C PRO A 295 17.56 1.00 -1.35
N LEU A 296 17.18 2.22 -1.78
CA LEU A 296 16.53 2.44 -3.08
C LEU A 296 17.32 1.84 -4.24
N GLU A 297 18.65 1.99 -4.22
CA GLU A 297 19.52 1.46 -5.28
C GLU A 297 19.43 -0.06 -5.40
N LEU A 298 19.45 -0.77 -4.26
CA LEU A 298 19.31 -2.22 -4.22
C LEU A 298 17.90 -2.65 -4.62
N GLY A 299 16.88 -1.95 -4.16
CA GLY A 299 15.48 -2.24 -4.51
C GLY A 299 15.22 -2.10 -6.03
N ILE A 300 15.84 -1.11 -6.68
CA ILE A 300 15.79 -0.97 -8.14
C ILE A 300 16.50 -2.15 -8.82
N ASP A 301 17.66 -2.59 -8.33
CA ASP A 301 18.37 -3.76 -8.88
C ASP A 301 17.51 -5.03 -8.75
N LEU A 302 16.82 -5.23 -7.62
CA LEU A 302 15.89 -6.35 -7.42
C LEU A 302 14.70 -6.29 -8.39
N MET A 303 14.16 -5.08 -8.65
CA MET A 303 13.11 -4.91 -9.67
C MET A 303 13.61 -5.30 -11.07
N LEU A 304 14.80 -4.85 -11.46
CA LEU A 304 15.39 -5.17 -12.77
C LEU A 304 15.65 -6.68 -12.96
N GLN A 305 15.83 -7.44 -11.87
CA GLN A 305 15.97 -8.90 -11.91
C GLN A 305 14.62 -9.64 -12.04
N HIS A 306 13.52 -8.96 -11.78
CA HIS A 306 12.18 -9.56 -11.85
C HIS A 306 11.72 -9.75 -13.31
N GLN A 307 10.95 -10.80 -13.57
CA GLN A 307 10.48 -11.15 -14.92
C GLN A 307 9.70 -10.02 -15.63
N ASP A 308 9.02 -9.17 -14.89
CA ASP A 308 8.24 -8.05 -15.45
C ASP A 308 9.13 -6.98 -16.11
N TYR A 309 10.43 -6.95 -15.78
CA TYR A 309 11.44 -5.99 -16.28
C TYR A 309 12.57 -6.64 -17.07
N LYS A 310 12.51 -7.97 -17.28
CA LYS A 310 13.48 -8.67 -18.16
C LYS A 310 13.01 -8.54 -19.61
N HIS A 311 13.84 -7.91 -20.44
CA HIS A 311 13.71 -7.86 -21.90
C HIS A 311 14.65 -8.82 -22.56
#